data_798b7076e1dc44b796d27e5c2e298c8e
#
_entry.id   798b7076e1dc44b796d27e5c2e298c8e
#
_cell.length_a   1.000
_cell.length_b   1.000
_cell.length_c   1.000
_cell.angle_alpha   90.00
_cell.angle_beta   90.00
_cell.angle_gamma   90.00
#
_symmetry.space_group_name_H-M   'P 1'
#
loop_
_entity.id
_entity.type
_entity.pdbx_description
1 polymer ?
#
loop_
_entity_poly.entity_id
_entity_poly.type
_entity_poly.pdbx_seq_one_letter_code
_entity_poly.pdbx_strand_id
1 'polypeptide(L)'
;MARKIQVKDVHTGRRGILDNSEYNGKMQRWSTSVQQMAKAKASAFSKGKKRSHTYLSGPKKGTVEPVLRNHIQYQLKSDEGEVAGVAFQFPVHGIFREYGVGRGTPRNMVGHTSRRMSDWLSGTLERKEDELADIVAEQHADKAIRVFAGVKK
;
A
#
# COMPACT_ATOMS: atom_id res chain seq x y z
N MET A 1 33.20 23.61 3.33
CA MET A 1 32.34 23.80 4.52
C MET A 1 30.90 23.90 4.06
N ALA A 2 30.07 22.91 4.33
CA ALA A 2 28.64 22.91 3.96
C ALA A 2 27.85 23.73 4.99
N ARG A 3 27.24 24.84 4.55
CA ARG A 3 26.34 25.62 5.40
C ARG A 3 25.01 24.86 5.57
N LYS A 4 24.71 24.43 6.80
CA LYS A 4 23.37 23.94 7.15
C LYS A 4 22.38 25.09 7.05
N ILE A 5 21.45 25.02 6.08
CA ILE A 5 20.33 25.94 5.99
C ILE A 5 19.31 25.52 7.04
N GLN A 6 19.11 26.36 8.05
CA GLN A 6 18.05 26.14 9.06
C GLN A 6 16.79 26.86 8.60
N VAL A 7 15.74 26.10 8.30
CA VAL A 7 14.41 26.66 8.02
C VAL A 7 13.75 27.01 9.36
N LYS A 8 13.49 28.30 9.60
CA LYS A 8 12.68 28.76 10.72
C LYS A 8 11.21 28.75 10.32
N ASP A 9 10.39 28.10 11.11
CA ASP A 9 8.95 28.14 10.96
C ASP A 9 8.44 29.58 11.19
N VAL A 10 7.80 30.13 10.17
CA VAL A 10 7.39 31.54 10.12
C VAL A 10 6.25 31.82 11.14
N HIS A 11 5.55 30.79 11.60
CA HIS A 11 4.36 30.97 12.48
C HIS A 11 4.62 30.81 13.97
N THR A 12 5.65 30.09 14.39
CA THR A 12 5.81 29.76 15.81
C THR A 12 7.17 30.08 16.40
N GLY A 13 8.13 30.56 15.61
CA GLY A 13 9.51 30.80 16.08
C GLY A 13 10.24 29.54 16.56
N ARG A 14 9.61 28.38 16.51
CA ARG A 14 10.20 27.09 16.79
C ARG A 14 10.88 26.55 15.54
N ARG A 15 11.99 25.83 15.67
CA ARG A 15 12.54 25.01 14.58
C ARG A 15 11.50 23.98 14.22
N GLY A 16 10.66 24.28 13.23
CA GLY A 16 9.49 23.50 12.95
C GLY A 16 9.87 22.18 12.32
N ILE A 17 9.50 21.10 12.97
CA ILE A 17 9.14 19.88 12.24
C ILE A 17 8.03 20.31 11.30
N LEU A 18 8.23 20.12 9.98
CA LEU A 18 7.18 20.36 8.99
C LEU A 18 5.93 19.59 9.42
N ASP A 19 4.80 20.28 9.51
CA ASP A 19 3.54 19.61 9.84
C ASP A 19 3.12 18.77 8.62
N ASN A 20 3.38 17.47 8.72
CA ASN A 20 3.02 16.48 7.71
C ASN A 20 1.65 15.85 7.96
N SER A 21 0.86 16.39 8.90
CA SER A 21 -0.40 15.75 9.33
C SER A 21 -1.41 15.64 8.17
N GLU A 22 -1.53 16.67 7.35
CA GLU A 22 -2.43 16.66 6.20
C GLU A 22 -2.00 15.64 5.15
N TYR A 23 -0.73 15.64 4.77
CA TYR A 23 -0.15 14.67 3.86
C TYR A 23 -0.32 13.24 4.37
N ASN A 24 0.06 12.99 5.62
CA ASN A 24 -0.08 11.68 6.24
C ASN A 24 -1.54 11.23 6.27
N GLY A 25 -2.47 12.16 6.51
CA GLY A 25 -3.90 11.90 6.45
C GLY A 25 -4.38 11.54 5.02
N LYS A 26 -3.87 12.21 3.98
CA LYS A 26 -4.16 11.86 2.58
C LYS A 26 -3.63 10.47 2.24
N MET A 27 -2.39 10.16 2.63
CA MET A 27 -1.78 8.84 2.42
C MET A 27 -2.54 7.72 3.14
N GLN A 28 -3.03 7.98 4.35
CA GLN A 28 -3.86 7.01 5.08
C GLN A 28 -5.20 6.75 4.38
N ARG A 29 -5.89 7.81 3.92
CA ARG A 29 -7.15 7.68 3.18
C ARG A 29 -6.95 6.91 1.87
N TRP A 30 -5.91 7.25 1.12
CA TRP A 30 -5.54 6.53 -0.10
C TRP A 30 -5.30 5.05 0.17
N SER A 31 -4.47 4.71 1.17
CA SER A 31 -4.16 3.32 1.54
C SER A 31 -5.41 2.54 1.97
N THR A 32 -6.31 3.18 2.71
CA THR A 32 -7.60 2.59 3.11
C THR A 32 -8.48 2.33 1.88
N SER A 33 -8.54 3.27 0.94
CA SER A 33 -9.30 3.12 -0.32
C SER A 33 -8.77 1.94 -1.14
N VAL A 34 -7.45 1.85 -1.33
CA VAL A 34 -6.82 0.71 -2.02
C VAL A 34 -7.13 -0.61 -1.32
N GLN A 35 -7.00 -0.66 0.01
CA GLN A 35 -7.31 -1.86 0.79
C GLN A 35 -8.77 -2.31 0.60
N GLN A 36 -9.72 -1.37 0.64
CA GLN A 36 -11.14 -1.67 0.47
C GLN A 36 -11.45 -2.20 -0.94
N MET A 37 -10.89 -1.57 -1.98
CA MET A 37 -11.04 -2.03 -3.36
C MET A 37 -10.41 -3.41 -3.57
N ALA A 38 -9.22 -3.65 -3.03
CA ALA A 38 -8.57 -4.95 -3.08
C ALA A 38 -9.39 -6.03 -2.36
N LYS A 39 -9.96 -5.72 -1.19
CA LYS A 39 -10.88 -6.62 -0.46
C LYS A 39 -12.16 -6.91 -1.26
N ALA A 40 -12.72 -5.91 -1.93
CA ALA A 40 -13.91 -6.08 -2.77
C ALA A 40 -13.61 -7.00 -3.95
N LYS A 41 -12.50 -6.80 -4.67
CA LYS A 41 -12.06 -7.69 -5.75
C LYS A 41 -11.74 -9.11 -5.22
N ALA A 42 -11.03 -9.22 -4.10
CA ALA A 42 -10.71 -10.51 -3.48
C ALA A 42 -11.97 -11.27 -3.03
N SER A 43 -13.05 -10.59 -2.68
CA SER A 43 -14.31 -11.24 -2.29
C SER A 43 -14.99 -11.96 -3.47
N ALA A 44 -14.74 -11.54 -4.72
CA ALA A 44 -15.25 -12.23 -5.90
C ALA A 44 -14.70 -13.67 -6.03
N PHE A 45 -13.50 -13.94 -5.50
CA PHE A 45 -12.91 -15.29 -5.50
C PHE A 45 -13.42 -16.16 -4.36
N SER A 46 -14.04 -15.54 -3.37
CA SER A 46 -14.52 -16.20 -2.16
C SER A 46 -16.01 -16.56 -2.24
N LYS A 47 -16.64 -16.48 -3.42
CA LYS A 47 -18.05 -16.85 -3.60
C LYS A 47 -18.27 -18.28 -3.09
N GLY A 48 -19.00 -18.41 -1.98
CA GLY A 48 -19.28 -19.67 -1.31
C GLY A 48 -18.36 -20.07 -0.15
N LYS A 49 -17.15 -19.48 -0.02
CA LYS A 49 -16.26 -19.75 1.12
C LYS A 49 -16.37 -18.62 2.15
N LYS A 50 -17.36 -18.72 3.04
CA LYS A 50 -17.51 -17.76 4.16
C LYS A 50 -16.54 -18.02 5.31
N ARG A 51 -15.85 -19.17 5.32
CA ARG A 51 -14.99 -19.63 6.42
C ARG A 51 -13.60 -19.97 5.92
N SER A 52 -12.62 -19.79 6.78
CA SER A 52 -11.26 -20.31 6.59
C SER A 52 -11.30 -21.81 6.32
N HIS A 53 -10.44 -22.27 5.42
CA HIS A 53 -10.30 -23.69 5.11
C HIS A 53 -9.33 -24.34 6.09
N THR A 54 -9.76 -25.38 6.78
CA THR A 54 -8.88 -26.21 7.62
C THR A 54 -8.38 -27.40 6.79
N TYR A 55 -7.06 -27.57 6.73
CA TYR A 55 -6.48 -28.75 6.06
C TYR A 55 -6.74 -30.00 6.88
N LEU A 56 -7.46 -30.95 6.28
CA LEU A 56 -7.81 -32.23 6.95
C LEU A 56 -6.75 -33.30 6.81
N SER A 57 -5.79 -33.12 5.88
CA SER A 57 -4.74 -34.11 5.59
C SER A 57 -3.44 -33.44 5.11
N GLY A 58 -2.37 -34.22 5.07
CA GLY A 58 -1.05 -33.78 4.59
C GLY A 58 -0.25 -32.98 5.63
N PRO A 59 0.90 -32.40 5.23
CA PRO A 59 1.85 -31.73 6.14
C PRO A 59 1.25 -30.51 6.86
N LYS A 60 0.15 -29.97 6.36
CA LYS A 60 -0.57 -28.82 6.94
C LYS A 60 -1.86 -29.20 7.70
N LYS A 61 -2.02 -30.51 8.02
CA LYS A 61 -3.20 -30.96 8.77
C LYS A 61 -3.41 -30.12 10.03
N GLY A 62 -4.63 -29.66 10.25
CA GLY A 62 -5.00 -28.84 11.39
C GLY A 62 -4.69 -27.34 11.23
N THR A 63 -3.94 -26.91 10.20
CA THR A 63 -3.73 -25.49 9.95
C THR A 63 -4.93 -24.89 9.22
N VAL A 64 -5.23 -23.63 9.55
CA VAL A 64 -6.35 -22.88 8.97
C VAL A 64 -5.80 -21.94 7.88
N GLU A 65 -6.30 -22.08 6.66
CA GLU A 65 -5.97 -21.12 5.59
C GLU A 65 -6.83 -19.87 5.75
N PRO A 66 -6.23 -18.70 5.95
CA PRO A 66 -6.97 -17.47 6.11
C PRO A 66 -7.70 -17.07 4.82
N VAL A 67 -8.89 -16.50 4.93
CA VAL A 67 -9.62 -15.95 3.77
C VAL A 67 -8.91 -14.69 3.31
N LEU A 68 -8.47 -14.64 2.05
CA LEU A 68 -7.66 -13.54 1.51
C LEU A 68 -8.23 -12.16 1.85
N ARG A 69 -9.51 -11.92 1.56
CA ARG A 69 -10.16 -10.62 1.78
C ARG A 69 -10.08 -10.12 3.23
N ASN A 70 -10.06 -11.02 4.21
CA ASN A 70 -10.06 -10.66 5.62
C ASN A 70 -8.65 -10.33 6.14
N HIS A 71 -7.61 -10.71 5.38
CA HIS A 71 -6.21 -10.60 5.78
C HIS A 71 -5.41 -9.66 4.87
N ILE A 72 -6.08 -8.86 4.04
CA ILE A 72 -5.44 -7.76 3.34
C ILE A 72 -5.33 -6.60 4.32
N GLN A 73 -4.09 -6.24 4.65
CA GLN A 73 -3.77 -5.14 5.55
C GLN A 73 -2.77 -4.21 4.87
N TYR A 74 -2.67 -2.98 5.36
CA TYR A 74 -1.59 -2.07 4.96
C TYR A 74 -0.89 -1.54 6.20
N GLN A 75 0.36 -1.15 6.00
CA GLN A 75 1.19 -0.49 6.99
C GLN A 75 1.82 0.73 6.35
N LEU A 76 1.67 1.87 6.99
CA LEU A 76 2.39 3.08 6.61
C LEU A 76 3.81 3.01 7.17
N LYS A 77 4.78 3.29 6.33
CA LYS A 77 6.18 3.44 6.74
C LYS A 77 6.49 4.91 6.78
N SER A 78 6.87 5.41 7.95
CA SER A 78 7.20 6.82 8.16
C SER A 78 8.69 7.00 8.30
N ASP A 79 9.20 8.11 7.76
CA ASP A 79 10.56 8.60 7.94
C ASP A 79 10.46 10.07 8.36
N GLU A 80 11.15 10.44 9.44
CA GLU A 80 11.13 11.79 10.01
C GLU A 80 9.72 12.39 10.22
N GLY A 81 8.73 11.54 10.53
CA GLY A 81 7.33 11.96 10.76
C GLY A 81 6.48 12.13 9.49
N GLU A 82 7.03 11.83 8.32
CA GLU A 82 6.34 11.81 7.04
C GLU A 82 6.17 10.37 6.53
N VAL A 83 5.04 10.07 5.90
CA VAL A 83 4.83 8.76 5.26
C VAL A 83 5.71 8.65 4.03
N ALA A 84 6.75 7.81 4.11
CA ALA A 84 7.68 7.54 3.02
C ALA A 84 7.25 6.35 2.15
N GLY A 85 6.29 5.55 2.60
CA GLY A 85 5.84 4.40 1.83
C GLY A 85 4.65 3.69 2.44
N VAL A 86 4.03 2.84 1.63
CA VAL A 86 2.92 1.98 2.03
C VAL A 86 3.25 0.54 1.69
N ALA A 87 3.14 -0.36 2.65
CA ALA A 87 3.30 -1.79 2.45
C ALA A 87 1.95 -2.51 2.60
N PHE A 88 1.54 -3.25 1.58
CA PHE A 88 0.37 -4.12 1.66
C PHE A 88 0.78 -5.53 2.04
N GLN A 89 0.11 -6.08 3.05
CA GLN A 89 0.34 -7.43 3.57
C GLN A 89 -0.87 -8.30 3.30
N PHE A 90 -0.63 -9.50 2.82
CA PHE A 90 -1.68 -10.47 2.52
C PHE A 90 -1.12 -11.90 2.49
N PRO A 91 -1.97 -12.93 2.67
CA PRO A 91 -1.54 -14.32 2.62
C PRO A 91 -0.92 -14.72 1.27
N VAL A 92 0.07 -15.60 1.29
CA VAL A 92 0.82 -16.06 0.10
C VAL A 92 -0.09 -16.55 -1.03
N HIS A 93 -1.22 -17.16 -0.72
CA HIS A 93 -2.15 -17.60 -1.77
C HIS A 93 -2.78 -16.43 -2.56
N GLY A 94 -2.70 -15.19 -2.07
CA GLY A 94 -3.06 -13.99 -2.82
C GLY A 94 -2.19 -13.80 -4.06
N ILE A 95 -0.88 -14.10 -3.97
CA ILE A 95 0.04 -14.08 -5.11
C ILE A 95 -0.39 -15.08 -6.19
N PHE A 96 -0.79 -16.28 -5.77
CA PHE A 96 -1.25 -17.31 -6.71
C PHE A 96 -2.53 -16.90 -7.44
N ARG A 97 -3.39 -16.11 -6.80
CA ARG A 97 -4.58 -15.57 -7.44
C ARG A 97 -4.26 -14.41 -8.37
N GLU A 98 -3.37 -13.53 -7.96
CA GLU A 98 -2.93 -12.39 -8.77
C GLU A 98 -2.42 -12.85 -10.13
N TYR A 99 -1.50 -13.79 -10.13
CA TYR A 99 -0.82 -14.26 -11.36
C TYR A 99 -1.46 -15.48 -12.01
N GLY A 100 -2.58 -15.97 -11.52
CA GLY A 100 -3.24 -17.17 -12.06
C GLY A 100 -2.40 -18.43 -11.96
N VAL A 101 -1.47 -18.48 -11.01
CA VAL A 101 -0.56 -19.62 -10.82
C VAL A 101 -1.05 -20.55 -9.72
N GLY A 102 -0.71 -21.83 -9.81
CA GLY A 102 -0.94 -22.83 -8.77
C GLY A 102 0.36 -23.27 -8.10
N ARG A 103 0.22 -24.02 -7.01
CA ARG A 103 1.39 -24.64 -6.36
C ARG A 103 2.11 -25.54 -7.37
N GLY A 104 3.42 -25.33 -7.53
CA GLY A 104 4.24 -26.10 -8.47
C GLY A 104 4.20 -25.60 -9.92
N THR A 105 3.53 -24.46 -10.20
CA THR A 105 3.60 -23.86 -11.54
C THR A 105 5.02 -23.37 -11.81
N PRO A 106 5.70 -23.84 -12.86
CA PRO A 106 7.02 -23.35 -13.25
C PRO A 106 6.98 -21.85 -13.57
N ARG A 107 8.08 -21.13 -13.32
CA ARG A 107 8.15 -19.68 -13.54
C ARG A 107 7.85 -19.26 -14.98
N ASN A 108 8.27 -20.08 -15.96
CA ASN A 108 8.02 -19.85 -17.38
C ASN A 108 6.54 -20.07 -17.80
N MET A 109 5.73 -20.66 -16.92
CA MET A 109 4.31 -20.91 -17.15
C MET A 109 3.41 -19.89 -16.46
N VAL A 110 3.99 -18.91 -15.77
CA VAL A 110 3.23 -17.81 -15.16
C VAL A 110 2.55 -17.00 -16.26
N GLY A 111 1.25 -16.81 -16.16
CA GLY A 111 0.43 -16.17 -17.21
C GLY A 111 -0.06 -17.11 -18.32
N HIS A 112 0.47 -18.33 -18.43
CA HIS A 112 0.08 -19.34 -19.44
C HIS A 112 -0.70 -20.51 -18.85
N THR A 113 -1.17 -20.38 -17.61
CA THR A 113 -1.98 -21.42 -16.96
C THR A 113 -3.46 -21.25 -17.33
N SER A 114 -4.24 -22.33 -17.27
CA SER A 114 -5.70 -22.30 -17.46
C SER A 114 -6.44 -21.51 -16.38
N ARG A 115 -5.76 -21.07 -15.32
CA ARG A 115 -6.32 -20.27 -14.24
C ARG A 115 -6.28 -18.79 -14.63
N ARG A 116 -7.42 -18.13 -14.60
CA ARG A 116 -7.49 -16.69 -14.85
C ARG A 116 -6.68 -15.92 -13.82
N MET A 117 -5.81 -15.05 -14.30
CA MET A 117 -5.23 -13.97 -13.51
C MET A 117 -6.36 -13.09 -12.99
N SER A 118 -6.20 -12.54 -11.83
CA SER A 118 -7.28 -11.79 -11.21
C SER A 118 -6.95 -10.34 -10.87
N ASP A 119 -5.73 -9.91 -11.15
CA ASP A 119 -5.24 -8.51 -10.97
C ASP A 119 -5.94 -7.73 -9.83
N TRP A 120 -6.22 -8.46 -8.73
CA TRP A 120 -7.01 -7.91 -7.62
C TRP A 120 -6.25 -6.81 -6.88
N LEU A 121 -4.91 -6.90 -6.84
CA LEU A 121 -4.05 -5.90 -6.21
C LEU A 121 -3.43 -4.97 -7.26
N SER A 122 -2.74 -5.49 -8.29
CA SER A 122 -2.08 -4.68 -9.31
C SER A 122 -3.06 -3.76 -10.03
N GLY A 123 -4.14 -4.29 -10.56
CA GLY A 123 -5.15 -3.47 -11.23
C GLY A 123 -5.95 -2.55 -10.27
N THR A 124 -5.80 -2.72 -8.95
CA THR A 124 -6.31 -1.75 -7.98
C THR A 124 -5.31 -0.62 -7.79
N LEU A 125 -4.02 -0.95 -7.70
CA LEU A 125 -2.94 0.03 -7.59
C LEU A 125 -2.86 0.93 -8.82
N GLU A 126 -2.89 0.35 -10.02
CA GLU A 126 -2.90 1.10 -11.29
C GLU A 126 -4.03 2.13 -11.35
N ARG A 127 -5.24 1.76 -10.90
CA ARG A 127 -6.39 2.70 -10.87
C ARG A 127 -6.24 3.84 -9.87
N LYS A 128 -5.32 3.71 -8.91
CA LYS A 128 -5.09 4.66 -7.83
C LYS A 128 -3.73 5.34 -7.93
N GLU A 129 -2.99 5.08 -9.01
CA GLU A 129 -1.65 5.62 -9.22
C GLU A 129 -1.67 7.13 -9.41
N ASP A 130 -2.58 7.64 -10.24
CA ASP A 130 -2.71 9.09 -10.49
C ASP A 130 -3.05 9.84 -9.20
N GLU A 131 -3.99 9.32 -8.39
CA GLU A 131 -4.35 9.91 -7.10
C GLU A 131 -3.15 9.93 -6.13
N LEU A 132 -2.34 8.89 -6.13
CA LEU A 132 -1.11 8.85 -5.34
C LEU A 132 -0.09 9.87 -5.85
N ALA A 133 0.10 9.96 -7.16
CA ALA A 133 1.01 10.91 -7.78
C ALA A 133 0.62 12.36 -7.43
N ASP A 134 -0.66 12.69 -7.47
CA ASP A 134 -1.17 14.02 -7.08
C ASP A 134 -0.88 14.33 -5.62
N ILE A 135 -1.15 13.39 -4.70
CA ILE A 135 -0.87 13.55 -3.26
C ILE A 135 0.63 13.82 -3.02
N VAL A 136 1.50 13.07 -3.69
CA VAL A 136 2.96 13.22 -3.55
C VAL A 136 3.45 14.53 -4.17
N ALA A 137 2.93 14.88 -5.35
CA ALA A 137 3.30 16.12 -6.03
C ALA A 137 2.91 17.36 -5.22
N GLU A 138 1.70 17.37 -4.63
CA GLU A 138 1.24 18.44 -3.76
C GLU A 138 2.14 18.62 -2.55
N GLN A 139 2.52 17.53 -1.87
CA GLN A 139 3.44 17.57 -0.73
C GLN A 139 4.81 18.15 -1.11
N HIS A 140 5.35 17.77 -2.26
CA HIS A 140 6.64 18.30 -2.73
C HIS A 140 6.55 19.77 -3.13
N ALA A 141 5.45 20.19 -3.75
CA ALA A 141 5.22 21.59 -4.10
C ALA A 141 5.13 22.46 -2.84
N ASP A 142 4.37 22.02 -1.83
CA ASP A 142 4.25 22.72 -0.56
C ASP A 142 5.60 22.84 0.16
N LYS A 143 6.40 21.79 0.17
CA LYS A 143 7.75 21.84 0.73
C LYS A 143 8.64 22.84 -0.01
N ALA A 144 8.62 22.83 -1.33
CA ALA A 144 9.39 23.76 -2.14
C ALA A 144 9.00 25.22 -1.87
N ILE A 145 7.70 25.53 -1.84
CA ILE A 145 7.18 26.86 -1.55
C ILE A 145 7.65 27.33 -0.15
N ARG A 146 7.57 26.48 0.86
CA ARG A 146 8.02 26.81 2.23
C ARG A 146 9.52 27.09 2.30
N VAL A 147 10.33 26.34 1.58
CA VAL A 147 11.78 26.57 1.49
C VAL A 147 12.07 27.93 0.85
N PHE A 148 11.41 28.26 -0.26
CA PHE A 148 11.60 29.54 -0.93
C PHE A 148 11.06 30.74 -0.14
N ALA A 149 9.91 30.58 0.54
CA ALA A 149 9.35 31.62 1.39
C ALA A 149 10.22 31.88 2.64
N GLY A 150 10.92 30.87 3.14
CA GLY A 150 11.83 31.00 4.30
C GLY A 150 13.18 31.69 3.97
N VAL A 151 13.52 31.87 2.71
CA VAL A 151 14.76 32.54 2.22
C VAL A 151 14.56 34.06 2.06
N LYS A 152 13.74 34.72 2.85
CA LYS A 152 13.77 36.19 2.90
C LYS A 152 15.08 36.62 3.56
N LYS A 153 15.88 37.38 2.78
CA LYS A 153 17.13 38.04 3.18
C LYS A 153 16.92 38.97 4.37
#